data_faa046861998cabedb4c914ca25017dd
#
_entry.id   faa046861998cabedb4c914ca25017dd
#
_cell.length_a   1.000
_cell.length_b   1.000
_cell.length_c   1.000
_cell.angle_alpha   90.00
_cell.angle_beta   90.00
_cell.angle_gamma   90.00
#
_symmetry.space_group_name_H-M   'P 1'
#
loop_
_entity.id
_entity.type
_entity.pdbx_description
1 polymer ?
#
loop_
_entity_poly.entity_id
_entity_poly.type
_entity_poly.pdbx_seq_one_letter_code
_entity_poly.pdbx_strand_id
1 'polypeptide(L)'
;MSLYKNKKVVVTGGSGFVGTHFIQELLDRGANVRTSIHKTPLKIQDDRIEVLENIDLTKLDDAMKLVEGVDFVVHCAGYIGHPSSIPTDYQIGLNQINVITNVLEACYKQGVKRFLDLNSSTGYPDRRYPITEDEYWDDEPFISYYSYGWMRRYREKLMEHTSHLTDMHIGIARGTAIFGPHDNFDLKTCHVIPALIKRCLSGEDPFVVW
;
A
#
# COMPACT_ATOMS: atom_id res chain seq x y z
N MET A 1 -8.98 5.39 25.39
CA MET A 1 -8.86 6.50 24.43
C MET A 1 -8.22 5.98 23.16
N SER A 2 -8.69 6.41 21.98
CA SER A 2 -8.07 6.01 20.72
C SER A 2 -6.66 6.60 20.60
N LEU A 3 -5.70 5.79 20.16
CA LEU A 3 -4.31 6.21 19.85
C LEU A 3 -4.28 7.36 18.82
N TYR A 4 -5.29 7.41 17.94
CA TYR A 4 -5.35 8.33 16.80
C TYR A 4 -6.08 9.65 17.09
N LYS A 5 -6.78 9.76 18.24
CA LYS A 5 -7.57 10.96 18.56
C LYS A 5 -6.69 12.20 18.56
N ASN A 6 -7.06 13.19 17.75
CA ASN A 6 -6.35 14.45 17.52
C ASN A 6 -4.92 14.29 16.95
N LYS A 7 -4.58 13.10 16.44
CA LYS A 7 -3.31 12.88 15.75
C LYS A 7 -3.40 13.26 14.27
N LYS A 8 -2.33 13.81 13.74
CA LYS A 8 -2.18 14.06 12.31
C LYS A 8 -1.55 12.83 11.66
N VAL A 9 -2.31 12.16 10.80
CA VAL A 9 -1.92 10.91 10.16
C VAL A 9 -1.88 11.08 8.65
N VAL A 10 -0.74 10.76 8.04
CA VAL A 10 -0.67 10.67 6.57
C VAL A 10 -1.13 9.29 6.11
N VAL A 11 -1.98 9.26 5.08
CA VAL A 11 -2.27 8.05 4.31
C VAL A 11 -1.77 8.28 2.89
N THR A 12 -0.64 7.65 2.52
CA THR A 12 -0.21 7.69 1.12
C THR A 12 -1.09 6.76 0.29
N GLY A 13 -1.39 7.16 -0.95
CA GLY A 13 -2.30 6.38 -1.79
C GLY A 13 -3.76 6.41 -1.31
N GLY A 14 -4.18 7.49 -0.64
CA GLY A 14 -5.52 7.64 -0.07
C GLY A 14 -6.67 7.60 -1.07
N SER A 15 -6.43 7.93 -2.35
CA SER A 15 -7.42 7.79 -3.42
C SER A 15 -7.59 6.34 -3.93
N GLY A 16 -6.69 5.45 -3.54
CA GLY A 16 -6.75 4.02 -3.88
C GLY A 16 -7.76 3.25 -3.05
N PHE A 17 -7.97 1.98 -3.40
CA PHE A 17 -8.91 1.10 -2.71
C PHE A 17 -8.62 1.02 -1.20
N VAL A 18 -7.47 0.49 -0.81
CA VAL A 18 -7.13 0.27 0.61
C VAL A 18 -6.93 1.58 1.36
N GLY A 19 -6.28 2.59 0.72
CA GLY A 19 -6.09 3.91 1.32
C GLY A 19 -7.39 4.59 1.70
N THR A 20 -8.45 4.43 0.88
CA THR A 20 -9.80 4.93 1.19
C THR A 20 -10.34 4.36 2.51
N HIS A 21 -10.18 3.04 2.72
CA HIS A 21 -10.62 2.40 3.97
C HIS A 21 -9.81 2.84 5.19
N PHE A 22 -8.47 3.01 5.03
CA PHE A 22 -7.65 3.57 6.12
C PHE A 22 -8.05 5.00 6.47
N ILE A 23 -8.35 5.85 5.48
CA ILE A 23 -8.83 7.22 5.74
C ILE A 23 -10.13 7.16 6.57
N GLN A 24 -11.12 6.38 6.15
CA GLN A 24 -12.38 6.25 6.87
C GLN A 24 -12.17 5.80 8.32
N GLU A 25 -11.43 4.71 8.53
CA GLU A 25 -11.17 4.17 9.86
C GLU A 25 -10.42 5.17 10.77
N LEU A 26 -9.47 5.93 10.23
CA LEU A 26 -8.74 6.94 10.98
C LEU A 26 -9.64 8.12 11.39
N LEU A 27 -10.53 8.56 10.51
CA LEU A 27 -11.53 9.59 10.81
C LEU A 27 -12.49 9.14 11.90
N ASP A 28 -12.97 7.89 11.84
CA ASP A 28 -13.85 7.29 12.84
C ASP A 28 -13.18 7.17 14.22
N ARG A 29 -11.85 7.03 14.23
CA ARG A 29 -11.01 7.03 15.44
C ARG A 29 -10.61 8.42 15.91
N GLY A 30 -11.04 9.47 15.23
CA GLY A 30 -10.83 10.87 15.62
C GLY A 30 -9.48 11.46 15.19
N ALA A 31 -8.84 10.91 14.17
CA ALA A 31 -7.63 11.48 13.56
C ALA A 31 -7.97 12.68 12.66
N ASN A 32 -6.96 13.54 12.43
CA ASN A 32 -6.88 14.43 11.30
C ASN A 32 -6.03 13.75 10.22
N VAL A 33 -6.56 13.60 9.03
CA VAL A 33 -5.89 12.85 7.97
C VAL A 33 -5.30 13.80 6.94
N ARG A 34 -4.05 13.56 6.57
CA ARG A 34 -3.46 14.17 5.36
C ARG A 34 -3.25 13.08 4.31
N THR A 35 -3.52 13.41 3.07
CA THR A 35 -3.23 12.53 1.93
C THR A 35 -2.83 13.33 0.71
N SER A 36 -2.37 12.65 -0.32
CA SER A 36 -2.08 13.27 -1.60
C SER A 36 -2.89 12.66 -2.72
N ILE A 37 -3.23 13.48 -3.71
CA ILE A 37 -3.79 13.05 -4.98
C ILE A 37 -2.81 13.34 -6.11
N HIS A 38 -2.71 12.41 -7.05
CA HIS A 38 -1.92 12.58 -8.27
C HIS A 38 -2.84 12.68 -9.49
N LYS A 39 -3.68 11.68 -9.75
CA LYS A 39 -4.60 11.64 -10.90
C LYS A 39 -6.03 11.29 -10.50
N THR A 40 -6.19 10.50 -9.46
CA THR A 40 -7.50 9.98 -9.04
C THR A 40 -8.01 10.79 -7.86
N PRO A 41 -9.23 11.35 -7.90
CA PRO A 41 -9.81 12.08 -6.79
C PRO A 41 -10.09 11.15 -5.59
N LEU A 42 -10.20 11.75 -4.40
CA LEU A 42 -10.63 11.03 -3.22
C LEU A 42 -12.09 10.57 -3.34
N LYS A 43 -12.38 9.43 -2.73
CA LYS A 43 -13.73 8.85 -2.66
C LYS A 43 -14.48 9.28 -1.39
N ILE A 44 -13.80 9.92 -0.45
CA ILE A 44 -14.34 10.40 0.83
C ILE A 44 -14.16 11.91 0.89
N GLN A 45 -15.18 12.60 1.43
CA GLN A 45 -15.14 14.04 1.74
C GLN A 45 -15.38 14.23 3.22
N ASP A 46 -14.45 14.87 3.92
CA ASP A 46 -14.54 15.21 5.35
C ASP A 46 -13.61 16.39 5.61
N ASP A 47 -14.06 17.38 6.39
CA ASP A 47 -13.29 18.61 6.67
C ASP A 47 -11.98 18.34 7.43
N ARG A 48 -11.83 17.17 8.02
CA ARG A 48 -10.59 16.71 8.68
C ARG A 48 -9.56 16.12 7.74
N ILE A 49 -9.83 16.10 6.43
CA ILE A 49 -8.89 15.62 5.41
C ILE A 49 -8.19 16.80 4.77
N GLU A 50 -6.89 16.90 5.00
CA GLU A 50 -5.98 17.80 4.27
C GLU A 50 -5.48 17.09 3.01
N VAL A 51 -5.78 17.64 1.84
CA VAL A 51 -5.38 17.06 0.55
C VAL A 51 -4.27 17.90 -0.07
N LEU A 52 -3.13 17.28 -0.36
CA LEU A 52 -2.06 17.89 -1.14
C LEU A 52 -2.15 17.41 -2.59
N GLU A 53 -2.19 18.37 -3.51
CA GLU A 53 -2.25 18.10 -4.94
C GLU A 53 -0.84 18.05 -5.57
N ASN A 54 -0.74 17.35 -6.70
CA ASN A 54 0.48 17.28 -7.50
C ASN A 54 1.72 16.73 -6.75
N ILE A 55 1.50 15.85 -5.80
CA ILE A 55 2.57 15.16 -5.06
C ILE A 55 3.00 13.90 -5.82
N ASP A 56 4.28 13.86 -6.19
CA ASP A 56 4.93 12.71 -6.82
C ASP A 56 5.91 12.05 -5.84
N LEU A 57 5.50 10.96 -5.23
CA LEU A 57 6.30 10.26 -4.22
C LEU A 57 7.58 9.60 -4.78
N THR A 58 7.78 9.59 -6.08
CA THR A 58 9.09 9.25 -6.65
C THR A 58 10.13 10.34 -6.45
N LYS A 59 9.72 11.49 -5.89
CA LYS A 59 10.58 12.63 -5.54
C LYS A 59 10.61 12.84 -4.05
N LEU A 60 11.81 12.93 -3.49
CA LEU A 60 12.00 13.11 -2.05
C LEU A 60 11.37 14.41 -1.54
N ASP A 61 11.51 15.51 -2.26
CA ASP A 61 10.98 16.82 -1.84
C ASP A 61 9.44 16.79 -1.69
N ASP A 62 8.75 16.06 -2.53
CA ASP A 62 7.30 15.91 -2.45
C ASP A 62 6.90 14.97 -1.29
N ALA A 63 7.67 13.91 -1.04
CA ALA A 63 7.49 13.08 0.14
C ALA A 63 7.73 13.89 1.43
N MET A 64 8.76 14.75 1.47
CA MET A 64 9.03 15.65 2.60
C MET A 64 7.86 16.59 2.90
N LYS A 65 7.28 17.22 1.87
CA LYS A 65 6.07 18.07 2.02
C LYS A 65 4.89 17.28 2.59
N LEU A 66 4.69 16.06 2.08
CA LEU A 66 3.55 15.24 2.50
C LEU A 66 3.62 14.87 3.97
N VAL A 67 4.80 14.55 4.51
CA VAL A 67 4.96 14.07 5.89
C VAL A 67 5.36 15.15 6.89
N GLU A 68 5.40 16.43 6.48
CA GLU A 68 5.77 17.54 7.35
C GLU A 68 4.79 17.70 8.53
N GLY A 69 5.32 17.67 9.75
CA GLY A 69 4.57 17.89 10.98
C GLY A 69 3.50 16.85 11.27
N VAL A 70 3.65 15.61 10.80
CA VAL A 70 2.70 14.51 11.07
C VAL A 70 3.21 13.58 12.17
N ASP A 71 2.27 12.98 12.91
CA ASP A 71 2.57 12.02 13.98
C ASP A 71 2.85 10.62 13.42
N PHE A 72 2.01 10.16 12.48
CA PHE A 72 2.02 8.79 11.97
C PHE A 72 1.85 8.76 10.44
N VAL A 73 2.37 7.71 9.82
CA VAL A 73 2.21 7.47 8.39
C VAL A 73 1.65 6.06 8.16
N VAL A 74 0.62 5.95 7.34
CA VAL A 74 0.11 4.70 6.78
C VAL A 74 0.46 4.70 5.28
N HIS A 75 1.35 3.81 4.90
CA HIS A 75 1.87 3.76 3.54
C HIS A 75 1.14 2.71 2.70
N CYS A 76 0.17 3.18 1.90
CA CYS A 76 -0.59 2.35 0.95
C CYS A 76 -0.24 2.69 -0.51
N ALA A 77 0.57 3.73 -0.76
CA ALA A 77 0.98 4.07 -2.12
C ALA A 77 1.89 3.00 -2.70
N GLY A 78 1.63 2.64 -3.93
CA GLY A 78 2.45 1.71 -4.67
C GLY A 78 2.13 1.78 -6.15
N TYR A 79 3.09 1.43 -6.95
CA TYR A 79 2.89 1.29 -8.38
C TYR A 79 2.33 -0.11 -8.65
N ILE A 80 1.07 -0.19 -9.03
CA ILE A 80 0.40 -1.46 -9.32
C ILE A 80 0.39 -1.64 -10.84
N GLY A 81 1.19 -2.59 -11.34
CA GLY A 81 1.11 -3.07 -12.71
C GLY A 81 0.10 -4.21 -12.83
N HIS A 82 -0.45 -4.41 -14.02
CA HIS A 82 -1.18 -5.64 -14.33
C HIS A 82 -0.21 -6.84 -14.21
N PRO A 83 -0.64 -8.00 -13.70
CA PRO A 83 0.22 -9.18 -13.56
C PRO A 83 0.99 -9.56 -14.84
N SER A 84 0.40 -9.34 -16.03
CA SER A 84 1.06 -9.58 -17.30
C SER A 84 2.14 -8.57 -17.67
N SER A 85 2.13 -7.36 -17.09
CA SER A 85 3.13 -6.32 -17.36
C SER A 85 4.27 -6.29 -16.34
N ILE A 86 4.07 -6.87 -15.15
CA ILE A 86 5.09 -6.90 -14.09
C ILE A 86 6.43 -7.49 -14.57
N PRO A 87 6.47 -8.61 -15.32
CA PRO A 87 7.73 -9.19 -15.78
C PRO A 87 8.46 -8.37 -16.83
N THR A 88 7.77 -7.46 -17.52
CA THR A 88 8.29 -6.76 -18.70
C THR A 88 8.42 -5.25 -18.53
N ASP A 89 7.79 -4.67 -17.51
CA ASP A 89 7.84 -3.25 -17.22
C ASP A 89 8.85 -2.93 -16.13
N TYR A 90 10.06 -2.63 -16.54
CA TYR A 90 11.16 -2.22 -15.66
C TYR A 90 10.80 -1.01 -14.79
N GLN A 91 10.00 -0.07 -15.29
CA GLN A 91 9.66 1.16 -14.59
C GLN A 91 8.76 0.90 -13.36
N ILE A 92 7.92 -0.14 -13.40
CA ILE A 92 7.10 -0.54 -12.25
C ILE A 92 7.98 -0.85 -11.04
N GLY A 93 9.04 -1.64 -11.26
CA GLY A 93 9.98 -1.99 -10.20
C GLY A 93 10.71 -0.80 -9.62
N LEU A 94 11.25 0.06 -10.46
CA LEU A 94 11.96 1.26 -10.02
C LEU A 94 11.05 2.19 -9.22
N ASN A 95 9.85 2.45 -9.70
CA ASN A 95 8.91 3.34 -9.03
C ASN A 95 8.48 2.79 -7.67
N GLN A 96 8.32 1.46 -7.52
CA GLN A 96 8.04 0.83 -6.23
C GLN A 96 9.14 1.12 -5.21
N ILE A 97 10.40 0.95 -5.60
CA ILE A 97 11.54 1.20 -4.73
C ILE A 97 11.67 2.69 -4.42
N ASN A 98 11.59 3.56 -5.43
CA ASN A 98 11.73 5.01 -5.23
C ASN A 98 10.65 5.56 -4.30
N VAL A 99 9.40 5.14 -4.44
CA VAL A 99 8.31 5.60 -3.59
C VAL A 99 8.54 5.24 -2.12
N ILE A 100 8.87 3.98 -1.83
CA ILE A 100 9.06 3.57 -0.42
C ILE A 100 10.32 4.20 0.18
N THR A 101 11.44 4.28 -0.56
CA THR A 101 12.66 4.87 -0.04
C THR A 101 12.50 6.35 0.25
N ASN A 102 11.88 7.10 -0.65
CA ASN A 102 11.63 8.54 -0.45
C ASN A 102 10.69 8.81 0.73
N VAL A 103 9.59 8.04 0.84
CA VAL A 103 8.63 8.23 1.95
C VAL A 103 9.28 7.86 3.28
N LEU A 104 10.05 6.77 3.34
CA LEU A 104 10.73 6.35 4.55
C LEU A 104 11.83 7.35 4.97
N GLU A 105 12.63 7.85 4.01
CA GLU A 105 13.63 8.90 4.24
C GLU A 105 12.98 10.20 4.72
N ALA A 106 11.87 10.60 4.11
CA ALA A 106 11.13 11.78 4.54
C ALA A 106 10.61 11.62 5.98
N CYS A 107 10.04 10.45 6.32
CA CYS A 107 9.60 10.14 7.68
C CYS A 107 10.74 10.22 8.69
N TYR A 108 11.90 9.68 8.35
CA TYR A 108 13.10 9.77 9.19
C TYR A 108 13.52 11.23 9.43
N LYS A 109 13.66 12.01 8.36
CA LYS A 109 14.08 13.42 8.43
C LYS A 109 13.08 14.30 9.19
N GLN A 110 11.79 14.03 9.11
CA GLN A 110 10.73 14.77 9.80
C GLN A 110 10.44 14.25 11.21
N GLY A 111 11.11 13.18 11.66
CA GLY A 111 10.95 12.64 13.00
C GLY A 111 9.60 11.97 13.25
N VAL A 112 8.98 11.40 12.21
CA VAL A 112 7.75 10.61 12.30
C VAL A 112 7.96 9.45 13.28
N LYS A 113 7.00 9.25 14.19
CA LYS A 113 7.14 8.27 15.29
C LYS A 113 6.63 6.89 14.95
N ARG A 114 5.64 6.79 14.04
CA ARG A 114 5.05 5.51 13.67
C ARG A 114 4.81 5.43 12.17
N PHE A 115 5.20 4.31 11.60
CA PHE A 115 5.05 4.02 10.19
C PHE A 115 4.40 2.65 10.03
N LEU A 116 3.30 2.57 9.30
CA LEU A 116 2.67 1.32 8.89
C LEU A 116 2.85 1.15 7.39
N ASP A 117 3.43 0.03 6.99
CA ASP A 117 3.57 -0.35 5.59
C ASP A 117 2.56 -1.40 5.18
N LEU A 118 1.82 -1.16 4.11
CA LEU A 118 1.03 -2.18 3.45
C LEU A 118 1.88 -2.88 2.40
N ASN A 119 2.46 -3.98 2.79
CA ASN A 119 3.23 -4.85 1.92
C ASN A 119 2.33 -5.93 1.27
N SER A 120 2.90 -6.96 0.69
CA SER A 120 2.19 -7.98 -0.09
C SER A 120 2.69 -9.38 0.20
N SER A 121 1.79 -10.34 0.07
CA SER A 121 2.12 -11.76 0.11
C SER A 121 2.95 -12.27 -1.08
N THR A 122 3.18 -11.45 -2.11
CA THR A 122 3.97 -11.86 -3.29
C THR A 122 5.45 -12.15 -2.99
N GLY A 123 5.93 -11.77 -1.79
CA GLY A 123 7.27 -12.13 -1.33
C GLY A 123 7.40 -13.55 -0.78
N TYR A 124 6.30 -14.27 -0.54
CA TYR A 124 6.34 -15.65 -0.07
C TYR A 124 6.86 -16.63 -1.13
N PRO A 125 7.50 -17.72 -0.73
CA PRO A 125 7.85 -18.82 -1.64
C PRO A 125 6.60 -19.58 -2.09
N ASP A 126 6.71 -20.39 -3.14
CA ASP A 126 5.66 -21.30 -3.56
C ASP A 126 5.64 -22.54 -2.65
N ARG A 127 4.51 -22.81 -2.04
CA ARG A 127 4.26 -23.97 -1.18
C ARG A 127 2.89 -24.55 -1.46
N ARG A 128 2.74 -25.88 -1.27
CA ARG A 128 1.46 -26.58 -1.41
C ARG A 128 0.73 -26.77 -0.08
N TYR A 129 1.15 -26.06 0.96
CA TYR A 129 0.56 -26.07 2.30
C TYR A 129 0.39 -24.62 2.79
N PRO A 130 -0.43 -24.36 3.83
CA PRO A 130 -0.53 -23.04 4.43
C PRO A 130 0.80 -22.56 5.00
N ILE A 131 1.30 -21.44 4.50
CA ILE A 131 2.62 -20.89 4.85
C ILE A 131 2.47 -20.03 6.10
N THR A 132 3.42 -20.13 7.04
CA THR A 132 3.51 -19.24 8.21
C THR A 132 4.29 -17.96 7.89
N GLU A 133 4.19 -16.94 8.75
CA GLU A 133 4.89 -15.67 8.53
C GLU A 133 6.42 -15.83 8.57
N ASP A 134 6.94 -16.76 9.37
CA ASP A 134 8.38 -17.01 9.50
C ASP A 134 8.98 -17.58 8.21
N GLU A 135 8.21 -18.36 7.46
CA GLU A 135 8.64 -18.97 6.20
C GLU A 135 8.77 -17.97 5.03
N TYR A 136 8.46 -16.69 5.26
CA TYR A 136 8.60 -15.65 4.25
C TYR A 136 10.02 -15.53 3.67
N TRP A 137 11.02 -15.94 4.43
CA TRP A 137 12.43 -15.78 4.09
C TRP A 137 13.12 -17.09 3.67
N ASP A 138 12.43 -18.24 3.74
CA ASP A 138 13.04 -19.57 3.64
C ASP A 138 13.52 -19.91 2.24
N ASP A 139 12.94 -19.34 1.18
CA ASP A 139 13.23 -19.72 -0.20
C ASP A 139 12.97 -18.53 -1.14
N GLU A 140 13.18 -18.73 -2.44
CA GLU A 140 12.91 -17.72 -3.46
C GLU A 140 11.41 -17.37 -3.53
N PRO A 141 11.05 -16.10 -3.81
CA PRO A 141 9.67 -15.75 -4.12
C PRO A 141 9.13 -16.58 -5.29
N PHE A 142 7.80 -16.81 -5.30
CA PHE A 142 7.17 -17.54 -6.39
C PHE A 142 7.58 -16.99 -7.76
N ILE A 143 7.97 -17.89 -8.68
CA ILE A 143 8.62 -17.51 -9.95
C ILE A 143 7.83 -16.51 -10.78
N SER A 144 6.50 -16.57 -10.77
CA SER A 144 5.65 -15.61 -11.49
C SER A 144 5.72 -14.19 -10.96
N TYR A 145 6.19 -14.03 -9.71
CA TYR A 145 6.36 -12.74 -9.04
C TYR A 145 7.82 -12.48 -8.64
N TYR A 146 8.77 -13.21 -9.19
CA TYR A 146 10.15 -13.26 -8.72
C TYR A 146 10.76 -11.89 -8.39
N SER A 147 10.90 -11.02 -9.38
CA SER A 147 11.49 -9.70 -9.18
C SER A 147 10.63 -8.80 -8.27
N TYR A 148 9.31 -8.88 -8.41
CA TYR A 148 8.38 -8.12 -7.56
C TYR A 148 8.41 -8.61 -6.11
N GLY A 149 8.48 -9.91 -5.88
CA GLY A 149 8.62 -10.53 -4.56
C GLY A 149 9.92 -10.13 -3.88
N TRP A 150 11.05 -10.10 -4.61
CA TRP A 150 12.31 -9.60 -4.09
C TRP A 150 12.28 -8.13 -3.71
N MET A 151 11.61 -7.27 -4.48
CA MET A 151 11.39 -5.87 -4.11
C MET A 151 10.57 -5.74 -2.82
N ARG A 152 9.56 -6.62 -2.62
CA ARG A 152 8.78 -6.66 -1.38
C ARG A 152 9.62 -7.07 -0.18
N ARG A 153 10.49 -8.07 -0.32
CA ARG A 153 11.45 -8.47 0.71
C ARG A 153 12.48 -7.39 1.01
N TYR A 154 13.07 -6.78 0.00
CA TYR A 154 14.02 -5.68 0.17
C TYR A 154 13.40 -4.52 0.96
N ARG A 155 12.19 -4.15 0.63
CA ARG A 155 11.41 -3.12 1.32
C ARG A 155 11.28 -3.40 2.82
N GLU A 156 11.01 -4.64 3.22
CA GLU A 156 10.94 -5.03 4.63
C GLU A 156 12.30 -4.93 5.33
N LYS A 157 13.37 -5.38 4.68
CA LYS A 157 14.72 -5.26 5.24
C LYS A 157 15.17 -3.80 5.39
N LEU A 158 14.79 -2.93 4.47
CA LEU A 158 15.04 -1.50 4.61
C LEU A 158 14.31 -0.91 5.84
N MET A 159 13.05 -1.29 6.05
CA MET A 159 12.27 -0.84 7.20
C MET A 159 12.79 -1.41 8.52
N GLU A 160 13.18 -2.69 8.55
CA GLU A 160 13.84 -3.31 9.72
C GLU A 160 15.12 -2.55 10.08
N HIS A 161 15.97 -2.28 9.09
CA HIS A 161 17.19 -1.49 9.28
C HIS A 161 16.88 -0.09 9.84
N THR A 162 15.88 0.59 9.27
CA THR A 162 15.48 1.93 9.74
C THR A 162 14.99 1.89 11.18
N SER A 163 14.19 0.88 11.57
CA SER A 163 13.68 0.76 12.94
C SER A 163 14.78 0.50 13.97
N HIS A 164 15.88 -0.15 13.57
CA HIS A 164 17.05 -0.36 14.44
C HIS A 164 17.90 0.89 14.64
N LEU A 165 17.89 1.80 13.68
CA LEU A 165 18.70 3.03 13.71
C LEU A 165 17.96 4.25 14.20
N THR A 166 16.67 4.15 14.43
CA THR A 166 15.80 5.29 14.76
C THR A 166 14.81 4.94 15.86
N ASP A 167 14.15 5.95 16.44
CA ASP A 167 13.04 5.77 17.37
C ASP A 167 11.69 5.57 16.64
N MET A 168 11.71 5.30 15.34
CA MET A 168 10.51 5.08 14.54
C MET A 168 9.99 3.65 14.75
N HIS A 169 8.77 3.53 15.26
CA HIS A 169 8.09 2.23 15.34
C HIS A 169 7.48 1.89 13.99
N ILE A 170 7.97 0.84 13.36
CA ILE A 170 7.50 0.39 12.04
C ILE A 170 6.70 -0.89 12.18
N GLY A 171 5.49 -0.90 11.63
CA GLY A 171 4.65 -2.08 11.44
C GLY A 171 4.56 -2.44 9.95
N ILE A 172 4.56 -3.72 9.64
CA ILE A 172 4.43 -4.23 8.27
C ILE A 172 3.25 -5.18 8.20
N ALA A 173 2.32 -4.92 7.29
CA ALA A 173 1.18 -5.80 7.03
C ALA A 173 1.31 -6.42 5.65
N ARG A 174 1.47 -7.74 5.57
CA ARG A 174 1.53 -8.49 4.30
C ARG A 174 0.13 -8.88 3.88
N GLY A 175 -0.51 -7.98 3.11
CA GLY A 175 -1.86 -8.24 2.59
C GLY A 175 -1.88 -9.33 1.51
N THR A 176 -2.91 -10.20 1.56
CA THR A 176 -3.17 -11.20 0.54
C THR A 176 -4.63 -11.17 0.12
N ALA A 177 -4.90 -11.24 -1.17
CA ALA A 177 -6.25 -11.34 -1.74
C ALA A 177 -7.28 -10.34 -1.14
N ILE A 178 -6.86 -9.10 -0.88
CA ILE A 178 -7.73 -8.05 -0.36
C ILE A 178 -8.75 -7.69 -1.43
N PHE A 179 -10.02 -7.65 -1.07
CA PHE A 179 -11.12 -7.23 -1.93
C PHE A 179 -12.21 -6.53 -1.10
N GLY A 180 -13.04 -5.71 -1.73
CA GLY A 180 -14.12 -5.03 -1.04
C GLY A 180 -14.67 -3.81 -1.79
N PRO A 181 -15.49 -2.98 -1.12
CA PRO A 181 -15.96 -1.71 -1.68
C PRO A 181 -14.79 -0.84 -2.13
N HIS A 182 -14.97 -0.10 -3.20
CA HIS A 182 -13.94 0.74 -3.82
C HIS A 182 -12.79 0.01 -4.54
N ASP A 183 -12.81 -1.32 -4.60
CA ASP A 183 -11.85 -2.09 -5.40
C ASP A 183 -12.03 -1.85 -6.91
N ASN A 184 -11.12 -2.39 -7.71
CA ASN A 184 -11.19 -2.35 -9.16
C ASN A 184 -12.11 -3.46 -9.67
N PHE A 185 -13.21 -3.11 -10.35
CA PHE A 185 -14.16 -4.03 -10.98
C PHE A 185 -14.10 -4.03 -12.52
N ASP A 186 -13.05 -3.45 -13.12
CA ASP A 186 -12.83 -3.58 -14.56
C ASP A 186 -12.36 -5.00 -14.90
N LEU A 187 -13.18 -5.77 -15.63
CA LEU A 187 -12.92 -7.17 -15.98
C LEU A 187 -11.58 -7.40 -16.71
N LYS A 188 -10.98 -6.37 -17.27
CA LYS A 188 -9.67 -6.47 -17.94
C LYS A 188 -8.50 -6.40 -16.97
N THR A 189 -8.70 -5.80 -15.80
CA THR A 189 -7.61 -5.44 -14.88
C THR A 189 -7.87 -5.78 -13.41
N CYS A 190 -9.10 -6.22 -13.06
CA CYS A 190 -9.44 -6.58 -11.69
C CYS A 190 -8.89 -7.96 -11.28
N HIS A 191 -8.82 -8.17 -9.98
CA HIS A 191 -8.49 -9.46 -9.40
C HIS A 191 -9.67 -10.45 -9.49
N VAL A 192 -9.41 -11.72 -9.14
CA VAL A 192 -10.36 -12.83 -9.32
C VAL A 192 -11.69 -12.58 -8.62
N ILE A 193 -11.71 -12.20 -7.34
CA ILE A 193 -12.94 -12.03 -6.57
C ILE A 193 -13.81 -10.90 -7.12
N PRO A 194 -13.32 -9.67 -7.35
CA PRO A 194 -14.08 -8.63 -8.03
C PRO A 194 -14.61 -9.05 -9.41
N ALA A 195 -13.81 -9.80 -10.18
CA ALA A 195 -14.23 -10.31 -11.48
C ALA A 195 -15.43 -11.25 -11.35
N LEU A 196 -15.36 -12.23 -10.45
CA LEU A 196 -16.44 -13.19 -10.20
C LEU A 196 -17.71 -12.49 -9.71
N ILE A 197 -17.60 -11.55 -8.77
CA ILE A 197 -18.74 -10.76 -8.30
C ILE A 197 -19.41 -10.03 -9.47
N LYS A 198 -18.63 -9.32 -10.29
CA LYS A 198 -19.16 -8.57 -11.42
C LYS A 198 -19.83 -9.46 -12.46
N ARG A 199 -19.22 -10.59 -12.82
CA ARG A 199 -19.76 -11.56 -13.78
C ARG A 199 -21.05 -12.19 -13.26
N CYS A 200 -21.10 -12.57 -11.98
CA CYS A 200 -22.31 -13.08 -11.35
C CYS A 200 -23.46 -12.08 -11.42
N LEU A 201 -23.19 -10.81 -11.05
CA LEU A 201 -24.19 -9.74 -11.07
C LEU A 201 -24.63 -9.35 -12.49
N SER A 202 -23.82 -9.60 -13.50
CA SER A 202 -24.18 -9.36 -14.91
C SER A 202 -25.05 -10.47 -15.51
N GLY A 203 -25.36 -11.53 -14.77
CA GLY A 203 -26.19 -12.64 -15.23
C GLY A 203 -25.51 -13.56 -16.24
N GLU A 204 -24.17 -13.70 -16.14
CA GLU A 204 -23.43 -14.62 -17.02
C GLU A 204 -23.90 -16.06 -16.85
N ASP A 205 -24.33 -16.71 -17.94
CA ASP A 205 -24.80 -18.07 -17.98
C ASP A 205 -24.27 -18.80 -19.25
N PRO A 206 -23.53 -19.92 -19.12
CA PRO A 206 -23.11 -20.53 -17.87
C PRO A 206 -22.05 -19.73 -17.10
N PHE A 207 -22.15 -19.71 -15.77
CA PHE A 207 -21.16 -19.08 -14.92
C PHE A 207 -19.93 -19.98 -14.74
N VAL A 208 -18.88 -19.70 -15.50
CA VAL A 208 -17.66 -20.51 -15.52
C VAL A 208 -16.64 -19.97 -14.50
N VAL A 209 -16.20 -20.83 -13.59
CA VAL A 209 -15.12 -20.56 -12.64
C VAL A 209 -13.94 -21.45 -13.00
N TRP A 210 -12.75 -20.91 -13.16
CA TRP A 210 -11.51 -21.62 -13.48
C TRP A 210 -10.56 -21.66 -12.29
#